data_dfe687bb441c8eb5d1f039021e429651
#
_entry.id   dfe687bb441c8eb5d1f039021e429651
#
_cell.length_a   1.000
_cell.length_b   1.000
_cell.length_c   1.000
_cell.angle_alpha   90.00
_cell.angle_beta   90.00
_cell.angle_gamma   90.00
#
_symmetry.space_group_name_H-M   'P 1'
#
loop_
_entity.id
_entity.type
_entity.pdbx_description
1 polymer ?
#
loop_
_entity_poly.entity_id
_entity_poly.type
_entity_poly.pdbx_seq_one_letter_code
_entity_poly.pdbx_strand_id
1 'polypeptide(L)'
;NMEMLLSVMNDVAPGADQSRWKQLETNLPPYLYDDTGALKEWATTAFDENNEHRHLSHLYCAWPLMETRGNARLTAACKQAVENRKSENEASHALVHRSLIAARLQDRAALTDALVNLMNHKIRYNSLMTNHDYDRGSCYCTDFAIGYLGIVHEALVYSNDDEIELLPALPESGFDRGTLTGLKTRNRATVTRLQWDLAAGTVQA
;
A
#
# COMPACT_ATOMS: atom_id res chain seq x y z
N ASN A 1 -5.44 0.80 14.11
CA ASN A 1 -4.64 1.71 14.93
C ASN A 1 -5.05 1.74 16.40
N MET A 2 -6.33 1.59 16.75
CA MET A 2 -6.75 1.54 18.15
C MET A 2 -6.27 0.26 18.83
N GLU A 3 -6.40 -0.89 18.18
CA GLU A 3 -5.85 -2.16 18.69
C GLU A 3 -4.36 -2.07 18.95
N MET A 4 -3.59 -1.52 18.00
CA MET A 4 -2.14 -1.30 18.17
C MET A 4 -1.85 -0.34 19.33
N LEU A 5 -2.60 0.75 19.45
CA LEU A 5 -2.45 1.69 20.55
C LEU A 5 -2.68 0.99 21.90
N LEU A 6 -3.77 0.22 22.00
CA LEU A 6 -4.11 -0.52 23.23
C LEU A 6 -3.07 -1.58 23.57
N SER A 7 -2.54 -2.27 22.56
CA SER A 7 -1.44 -3.23 22.74
C SER A 7 -0.18 -2.54 23.30
N VAL A 8 0.25 -1.46 22.65
CA VAL A 8 1.43 -0.69 23.11
C VAL A 8 1.22 -0.10 24.50
N MET A 9 0.01 0.36 24.82
CA MET A 9 -0.30 0.85 26.18
C MET A 9 -0.16 -0.24 27.24
N ASN A 10 -0.50 -1.49 26.92
CA ASN A 10 -0.28 -2.60 27.86
C ASN A 10 1.20 -2.82 28.19
N ASP A 11 2.07 -2.60 27.20
CA ASP A 11 3.52 -2.82 27.36
C ASP A 11 4.21 -1.65 28.07
N VAL A 12 3.89 -0.41 27.67
CA VAL A 12 4.61 0.78 28.15
C VAL A 12 4.00 1.41 29.40
N ALA A 13 2.72 1.18 29.66
CA ALA A 13 1.98 1.73 30.78
C ALA A 13 0.99 0.70 31.36
N PRO A 14 1.50 -0.44 31.87
CA PRO A 14 0.65 -1.47 32.46
C PRO A 14 -0.15 -0.90 33.64
N GLY A 15 -1.47 -1.05 33.59
CA GLY A 15 -2.36 -0.51 34.60
C GLY A 15 -2.89 0.90 34.33
N ALA A 16 -2.51 1.55 33.23
CA ALA A 16 -3.15 2.79 32.78
C ALA A 16 -4.64 2.57 32.44
N ASP A 17 -5.47 3.53 32.78
CA ASP A 17 -6.90 3.48 32.43
C ASP A 17 -7.07 3.57 30.90
N GLN A 18 -7.55 2.51 30.30
CA GLN A 18 -7.79 2.37 28.85
C GLN A 18 -9.29 2.52 28.49
N SER A 19 -10.15 2.81 29.45
CA SER A 19 -11.62 2.79 29.26
C SER A 19 -12.07 3.70 28.10
N ARG A 20 -11.54 4.89 28.02
CA ARG A 20 -11.82 5.85 26.93
C ARG A 20 -11.43 5.32 25.55
N TRP A 21 -10.29 4.69 25.44
CA TRP A 21 -9.79 4.16 24.16
C TRP A 21 -10.59 2.96 23.69
N LYS A 22 -10.92 2.06 24.62
CA LYS A 22 -11.84 0.93 24.35
C LYS A 22 -13.23 1.39 23.97
N GLN A 23 -13.74 2.44 24.58
CA GLN A 23 -15.02 3.03 24.19
C GLN A 23 -14.95 3.64 22.78
N LEU A 24 -13.87 4.32 22.42
CA LEU A 24 -13.68 4.84 21.07
C LEU A 24 -13.62 3.71 20.05
N GLU A 25 -12.87 2.65 20.32
CA GLU A 25 -12.76 1.46 19.45
C GLU A 25 -14.12 0.84 19.20
N THR A 26 -14.92 0.62 20.25
CA THR A 26 -16.27 0.05 20.16
C THR A 26 -17.23 0.94 19.34
N ASN A 27 -17.00 2.26 19.31
CA ASN A 27 -17.84 3.22 18.61
C ASN A 27 -17.33 3.56 17.19
N LEU A 28 -16.24 2.94 16.73
CA LEU A 28 -15.81 3.13 15.34
C LEU A 28 -16.87 2.57 14.37
N PRO A 29 -17.21 3.31 13.31
CA PRO A 29 -18.16 2.81 12.32
C PRO A 29 -17.53 1.60 11.60
N PRO A 30 -18.37 0.59 11.24
CA PRO A 30 -17.89 -0.53 10.44
C PRO A 30 -17.55 -0.06 9.01
N TYR A 31 -16.71 -0.83 8.33
CA TYR A 31 -16.50 -0.66 6.90
C TYR A 31 -17.81 -0.88 6.13
N LEU A 32 -18.12 0.07 5.25
CA LEU A 32 -19.25 -0.03 4.33
C LEU A 32 -18.77 -0.44 2.95
N TYR A 33 -19.66 -1.08 2.21
CA TYR A 33 -19.38 -1.57 0.86
C TYR A 33 -20.45 -1.03 -0.08
N ASP A 34 -20.06 -0.71 -1.31
CA ASP A 34 -21.01 -0.29 -2.36
C ASP A 34 -21.63 -1.51 -3.06
N ASP A 35 -22.49 -1.24 -4.04
CA ASP A 35 -23.21 -2.26 -4.81
C ASP A 35 -22.28 -3.13 -5.68
N THR A 36 -21.05 -2.69 -5.94
CA THR A 36 -20.01 -3.48 -6.64
C THR A 36 -19.22 -4.37 -5.69
N GLY A 37 -19.41 -4.22 -4.39
CA GLY A 37 -18.63 -4.86 -3.34
C GLY A 37 -17.33 -4.12 -2.99
N ALA A 38 -17.09 -2.97 -3.58
CA ALA A 38 -15.95 -2.13 -3.24
C ALA A 38 -16.08 -1.48 -1.86
N LEU A 39 -14.95 -1.27 -1.20
CA LEU A 39 -14.91 -0.51 0.04
C LEU A 39 -15.33 0.93 -0.22
N LYS A 40 -16.31 1.43 0.52
CA LYS A 40 -16.81 2.79 0.41
C LYS A 40 -15.79 3.81 0.93
N GLU A 41 -15.70 4.94 0.23
CA GLU A 41 -14.91 6.07 0.70
C GLU A 41 -15.54 6.76 1.92
N TRP A 42 -16.85 6.78 2.00
CA TRP A 42 -17.59 7.46 3.06
C TRP A 42 -18.18 6.45 4.04
N ALA A 43 -17.97 6.68 5.33
CA ALA A 43 -18.59 5.91 6.41
C ALA A 43 -20.08 6.27 6.60
N THR A 44 -20.78 6.58 5.51
CA THR A 44 -22.21 6.93 5.47
C THR A 44 -22.80 6.56 4.12
N THR A 45 -24.10 6.34 4.07
CA THR A 45 -24.84 6.13 2.82
C THR A 45 -25.33 7.44 2.18
N ALA A 46 -25.06 8.58 2.82
CA ALA A 46 -25.52 9.88 2.33
C ALA A 46 -24.72 10.43 1.13
N PHE A 47 -23.54 9.87 0.86
CA PHE A 47 -22.67 10.29 -0.23
C PHE A 47 -22.40 9.14 -1.19
N ASP A 48 -22.44 9.48 -2.48
CA ASP A 48 -22.02 8.59 -3.55
C ASP A 48 -20.49 8.49 -3.63
N GLU A 49 -19.99 7.39 -4.18
CA GLU A 49 -18.55 7.19 -4.40
C GLU A 49 -18.04 8.10 -5.52
N ASN A 50 -16.93 8.80 -5.27
CA ASN A 50 -16.26 9.61 -6.28
C ASN A 50 -15.12 8.82 -6.94
N ASN A 51 -15.45 7.95 -7.88
CA ASN A 51 -14.49 7.09 -8.57
C ASN A 51 -13.63 7.83 -9.61
N GLU A 52 -13.89 9.10 -9.88
CA GLU A 52 -13.07 9.93 -10.76
C GLU A 52 -11.96 10.68 -9.99
N HIS A 53 -11.87 10.52 -8.68
CA HIS A 53 -10.89 11.21 -7.85
C HIS A 53 -9.61 10.39 -7.70
N ARG A 54 -8.46 11.06 -7.74
CA ARG A 54 -7.12 10.44 -7.66
C ARG A 54 -6.71 9.90 -6.28
N HIS A 55 -7.34 10.38 -5.21
CA HIS A 55 -6.99 9.95 -3.86
C HIS A 55 -7.67 8.62 -3.49
N LEU A 56 -6.95 7.79 -2.75
CA LEU A 56 -7.37 6.46 -2.28
C LEU A 56 -7.36 6.39 -0.75
N SER A 57 -7.69 7.49 -0.08
CA SER A 57 -7.59 7.61 1.39
C SER A 57 -8.45 6.62 2.17
N HIS A 58 -9.56 6.14 1.60
CA HIS A 58 -10.39 5.09 2.19
C HIS A 58 -9.67 3.72 2.23
N LEU A 59 -8.64 3.51 1.41
CA LEU A 59 -7.84 2.28 1.40
C LEU A 59 -6.68 2.31 2.40
N TYR A 60 -6.73 3.22 3.37
CA TYR A 60 -5.76 3.31 4.45
C TYR A 60 -5.65 2.00 5.25
N CYS A 61 -6.70 1.22 5.32
CA CYS A 61 -6.73 -0.11 5.93
C CYS A 61 -5.80 -1.12 5.22
N ALA A 62 -5.56 -0.96 3.91
CA ALA A 62 -4.60 -1.78 3.18
C ALA A 62 -3.17 -1.23 3.32
N TRP A 63 -3.00 0.07 3.06
CA TRP A 63 -1.72 0.75 3.24
C TRP A 63 -1.96 2.18 3.78
N PRO A 64 -1.24 2.61 4.81
CA PRO A 64 -0.12 1.98 5.50
C PRO A 64 -0.50 0.96 6.56
N LEU A 65 -1.78 0.77 6.88
CA LEU A 65 -2.23 -0.26 7.81
C LEU A 65 -2.10 -1.67 7.20
N MET A 66 -2.48 -2.68 7.96
CA MET A 66 -2.36 -4.10 7.61
C MET A 66 -3.66 -4.86 7.84
N GLU A 67 -4.81 -4.16 7.89
CA GLU A 67 -6.11 -4.74 8.26
C GLU A 67 -6.66 -5.70 7.21
N THR A 68 -6.16 -5.61 5.97
CA THR A 68 -6.48 -6.56 4.90
C THR A 68 -5.80 -7.93 5.09
N ARG A 69 -4.72 -7.99 5.90
CA ARG A 69 -4.00 -9.24 6.12
C ARG A 69 -4.88 -10.24 6.89
N GLY A 70 -5.09 -11.42 6.30
CA GLY A 70 -6.00 -12.42 6.86
C GLY A 70 -7.50 -12.12 6.70
N ASN A 71 -7.88 -10.98 6.11
CA ASN A 71 -9.26 -10.58 5.87
C ASN A 71 -9.59 -10.61 4.37
N ALA A 72 -10.00 -11.77 3.87
CA ALA A 72 -10.28 -11.97 2.45
C ALA A 72 -11.38 -11.04 1.89
N ARG A 73 -12.42 -10.74 2.70
CA ARG A 73 -13.51 -9.85 2.30
C ARG A 73 -13.00 -8.42 2.12
N LEU A 74 -12.25 -7.90 3.09
CA LEU A 74 -11.71 -6.55 3.03
C LEU A 74 -10.69 -6.42 1.89
N THR A 75 -9.85 -7.45 1.69
CA THR A 75 -8.90 -7.52 0.57
C THR A 75 -9.61 -7.43 -0.78
N ALA A 76 -10.66 -8.23 -0.99
CA ALA A 76 -11.44 -8.20 -2.23
C ALA A 76 -12.11 -6.83 -2.45
N ALA A 77 -12.68 -6.24 -1.40
CA ALA A 77 -13.32 -4.94 -1.47
C ALA A 77 -12.32 -3.79 -1.77
N CYS A 78 -11.12 -3.86 -1.21
CA CYS A 78 -10.05 -2.91 -1.54
C CYS A 78 -9.58 -3.05 -2.99
N LYS A 79 -9.42 -4.27 -3.51
CA LYS A 79 -9.11 -4.51 -4.92
C LYS A 79 -10.18 -3.93 -5.84
N GLN A 80 -11.45 -4.19 -5.55
CA GLN A 80 -12.56 -3.64 -6.32
C GLN A 80 -12.58 -2.10 -6.28
N ALA A 81 -12.27 -1.49 -5.14
CA ALA A 81 -12.19 -0.04 -5.03
C ALA A 81 -11.03 0.55 -5.87
N VAL A 82 -9.89 -0.15 -5.97
CA VAL A 82 -8.78 0.24 -6.86
C VAL A 82 -9.21 0.16 -8.34
N GLU A 83 -9.93 -0.91 -8.72
CA GLU A 83 -10.43 -1.09 -10.10
C GLU A 83 -11.48 -0.04 -10.48
N ASN A 84 -12.33 0.37 -9.53
CA ASN A 84 -13.37 1.36 -9.77
C ASN A 84 -12.80 2.77 -9.99
N ARG A 85 -11.59 3.07 -9.52
CA ARG A 85 -10.91 4.36 -9.75
C ARG A 85 -10.49 4.50 -11.21
N LYS A 86 -10.81 5.66 -11.80
CA LYS A 86 -10.60 5.94 -13.22
C LYS A 86 -9.55 7.05 -13.47
N SER A 87 -9.83 7.94 -14.37
CA SER A 87 -8.92 8.82 -15.08
C SER A 87 -8.07 9.76 -14.21
N GLU A 88 -8.55 10.27 -13.11
CA GLU A 88 -7.71 11.13 -12.24
C GLU A 88 -6.58 10.37 -11.53
N ASN A 89 -6.48 9.09 -11.74
CA ASN A 89 -5.38 8.24 -11.24
C ASN A 89 -4.03 8.50 -11.93
N GLU A 90 -3.94 9.43 -12.84
CA GLU A 90 -2.72 9.70 -13.61
C GLU A 90 -1.71 10.60 -12.89
N ALA A 91 -2.08 11.23 -11.78
CA ALA A 91 -1.15 11.99 -10.98
C ALA A 91 -0.11 11.10 -10.30
N SER A 92 1.15 11.50 -10.27
CA SER A 92 2.25 10.69 -9.79
C SER A 92 2.07 10.22 -8.33
N HIS A 93 1.58 11.07 -7.43
CA HIS A 93 1.31 10.66 -6.05
C HIS A 93 0.15 9.65 -5.96
N ALA A 94 -0.86 9.75 -6.84
CA ALA A 94 -1.93 8.75 -6.91
C ALA A 94 -1.39 7.38 -7.34
N LEU A 95 -0.52 7.35 -8.35
CA LEU A 95 0.15 6.13 -8.80
C LEU A 95 1.08 5.55 -7.72
N VAL A 96 1.74 6.38 -6.91
CA VAL A 96 2.53 5.92 -5.76
C VAL A 96 1.62 5.24 -4.73
N HIS A 97 0.52 5.88 -4.34
CA HIS A 97 -0.43 5.29 -3.39
C HIS A 97 -1.05 4.00 -3.94
N ARG A 98 -1.47 4.00 -5.21
CA ARG A 98 -2.00 2.81 -5.89
C ARG A 98 -0.99 1.67 -5.89
N SER A 99 0.29 1.94 -6.18
CA SER A 99 1.35 0.94 -6.16
C SER A 99 1.57 0.36 -4.76
N LEU A 100 1.60 1.19 -3.73
CA LEU A 100 1.77 0.75 -2.34
C LEU A 100 0.59 -0.11 -1.87
N ILE A 101 -0.63 0.29 -2.22
CA ILE A 101 -1.85 -0.47 -1.93
C ILE A 101 -1.85 -1.80 -2.69
N ALA A 102 -1.54 -1.79 -4.00
CA ALA A 102 -1.48 -2.98 -4.83
C ALA A 102 -0.45 -4.00 -4.31
N ALA A 103 0.73 -3.53 -3.89
CA ALA A 103 1.74 -4.38 -3.28
C ALA A 103 1.21 -5.07 -2.00
N ARG A 104 0.50 -4.32 -1.13
CA ARG A 104 -0.11 -4.87 0.09
C ARG A 104 -1.24 -5.84 -0.17
N LEU A 105 -2.02 -5.60 -1.20
CA LEU A 105 -3.09 -6.48 -1.64
C LEU A 105 -2.57 -7.68 -2.45
N GLN A 106 -1.26 -7.79 -2.67
CA GLN A 106 -0.64 -8.80 -3.54
C GLN A 106 -1.25 -8.81 -4.94
N ASP A 107 -1.61 -7.63 -5.42
CA ASP A 107 -2.16 -7.42 -6.76
C ASP A 107 -1.02 -7.05 -7.73
N ARG A 108 -0.39 -8.08 -8.29
CA ARG A 108 0.78 -7.93 -9.16
C ARG A 108 0.46 -7.19 -10.45
N ALA A 109 -0.72 -7.42 -11.01
CA ALA A 109 -1.16 -6.77 -12.23
C ALA A 109 -1.36 -5.25 -12.02
N ALA A 110 -2.13 -4.86 -10.99
CA ALA A 110 -2.33 -3.46 -10.63
C ALA A 110 -1.01 -2.75 -10.25
N LEU A 111 -0.11 -3.46 -9.55
CA LEU A 111 1.22 -2.93 -9.22
C LEU A 111 2.05 -2.70 -10.48
N THR A 112 2.06 -3.66 -11.41
CA THR A 112 2.81 -3.55 -12.67
C THR A 112 2.30 -2.37 -13.51
N ASP A 113 0.99 -2.26 -13.68
CA ASP A 113 0.35 -1.15 -14.40
C ASP A 113 0.73 0.21 -13.80
N ALA A 114 0.60 0.36 -12.50
CA ALA A 114 0.94 1.61 -11.82
C ALA A 114 2.44 1.95 -11.94
N LEU A 115 3.34 0.97 -11.83
CA LEU A 115 4.78 1.18 -12.00
C LEU A 115 5.16 1.53 -13.43
N VAL A 116 4.56 0.87 -14.43
CA VAL A 116 4.78 1.19 -15.85
C VAL A 116 4.36 2.64 -16.12
N ASN A 117 3.21 3.06 -15.61
CA ASN A 117 2.74 4.43 -15.74
C ASN A 117 3.67 5.43 -15.04
N LEU A 118 4.14 5.14 -13.82
CA LEU A 118 5.13 5.98 -13.13
C LEU A 118 6.44 6.14 -13.89
N MET A 119 6.89 5.11 -14.61
CA MET A 119 8.21 5.09 -15.23
C MET A 119 8.23 5.51 -16.70
N ASN A 120 7.13 5.34 -17.43
CA ASN A 120 7.08 5.52 -18.88
C ASN A 120 6.59 6.89 -19.33
N HIS A 121 5.91 7.65 -18.48
CA HIS A 121 5.36 8.94 -18.85
C HIS A 121 6.27 10.11 -18.44
N LYS A 122 5.87 11.32 -18.76
CA LYS A 122 6.60 12.57 -18.49
C LYS A 122 6.73 12.91 -16.99
N ILE A 123 6.58 11.93 -16.13
CA ILE A 123 6.64 12.11 -14.66
C ILE A 123 8.09 12.16 -14.18
N ARG A 124 8.96 11.39 -14.79
CA ARG A 124 10.35 11.26 -14.35
C ARG A 124 11.32 12.04 -15.22
N TYR A 125 12.22 12.75 -14.59
CA TYR A 125 13.33 13.44 -15.23
C TYR A 125 14.67 12.75 -14.97
N ASN A 126 15.66 13.00 -15.82
CA ASN A 126 17.01 12.41 -15.71
C ASN A 126 17.74 12.75 -14.40
N SER A 127 17.34 13.84 -13.74
CA SER A 127 17.89 14.29 -12.45
C SER A 127 17.20 13.70 -11.22
N LEU A 128 16.43 12.62 -11.35
CA LEU A 128 15.57 12.08 -10.31
C LEU A 128 14.44 13.02 -9.86
N MET A 129 14.30 14.16 -10.50
CA MET A 129 13.13 15.01 -10.29
C MET A 129 11.90 14.38 -10.92
N THR A 130 10.77 14.56 -10.27
CA THR A 130 9.50 13.97 -10.68
C THR A 130 8.45 15.05 -10.85
N ASN A 131 7.52 14.82 -11.76
CA ASN A 131 6.42 15.72 -12.00
C ASN A 131 5.14 15.23 -11.31
N HIS A 132 4.27 16.15 -10.94
CA HIS A 132 3.02 15.84 -10.28
C HIS A 132 2.04 15.11 -11.22
N ASP A 133 1.89 15.60 -12.45
CA ASP A 133 1.06 14.96 -13.47
C ASP A 133 1.64 15.17 -14.87
N TYR A 134 1.04 14.49 -15.86
CA TYR A 134 1.57 14.44 -17.23
C TYR A 134 1.37 15.74 -18.01
N ASP A 135 0.32 16.49 -17.70
CA ASP A 135 -0.19 17.55 -18.56
C ASP A 135 -0.04 18.97 -17.98
N ARG A 136 0.21 19.10 -16.69
CA ARG A 136 0.20 20.41 -15.99
C ARG A 136 1.57 21.04 -15.81
N GLY A 137 2.55 20.65 -16.59
CA GLY A 137 3.86 21.28 -16.55
C GLY A 137 4.72 20.85 -15.34
N SER A 138 5.72 21.65 -15.01
CA SER A 138 6.78 21.26 -14.09
C SER A 138 6.40 21.52 -12.64
N CYS A 139 5.66 20.62 -12.01
CA CYS A 139 5.41 20.62 -10.58
C CYS A 139 6.15 19.44 -9.92
N TYR A 140 7.19 19.76 -9.15
CA TYR A 140 7.96 18.72 -8.47
C TYR A 140 7.08 17.92 -7.49
N CYS A 141 7.16 16.61 -7.56
CA CYS A 141 6.41 15.69 -6.72
C CYS A 141 7.34 14.92 -5.78
N THR A 142 7.42 15.35 -4.53
CA THR A 142 8.19 14.68 -3.47
C THR A 142 7.65 13.29 -3.15
N ASP A 143 6.34 13.11 -3.26
CA ASP A 143 5.67 11.82 -3.00
C ASP A 143 6.25 10.73 -3.88
N PHE A 144 6.44 11.01 -5.17
CA PHE A 144 7.05 10.03 -6.06
C PHE A 144 8.54 9.83 -5.75
N ALA A 145 9.29 10.91 -5.60
CA ALA A 145 10.74 10.84 -5.40
C ALA A 145 11.12 9.99 -4.17
N ILE A 146 10.34 10.09 -3.11
CA ILE A 146 10.56 9.36 -1.85
C ILE A 146 9.77 8.04 -1.83
N GLY A 147 8.52 8.06 -2.28
CA GLY A 147 7.60 6.93 -2.22
C GLY A 147 8.01 5.74 -3.08
N TYR A 148 8.75 5.98 -4.18
CA TYR A 148 9.22 4.91 -5.07
C TYR A 148 10.02 3.82 -4.34
N LEU A 149 10.90 4.21 -3.42
CA LEU A 149 11.66 3.25 -2.61
C LEU A 149 10.74 2.43 -1.70
N GLY A 150 9.69 3.06 -1.18
CA GLY A 150 8.66 2.37 -0.39
C GLY A 150 7.89 1.33 -1.21
N ILE A 151 7.57 1.63 -2.47
CA ILE A 151 6.91 0.67 -3.38
C ILE A 151 7.79 -0.55 -3.58
N VAL A 152 9.07 -0.35 -3.92
CA VAL A 152 10.02 -1.45 -4.12
C VAL A 152 10.15 -2.28 -2.84
N HIS A 153 10.22 -1.62 -1.69
CA HIS A 153 10.27 -2.31 -0.40
C HIS A 153 9.04 -3.20 -0.18
N GLU A 154 7.83 -2.64 -0.32
CA GLU A 154 6.57 -3.40 -0.13
C GLU A 154 6.41 -4.55 -1.13
N ALA A 155 6.92 -4.39 -2.36
CA ALA A 155 6.88 -5.44 -3.38
C ALA A 155 7.83 -6.62 -3.08
N LEU A 156 8.95 -6.34 -2.42
CA LEU A 156 10.01 -7.33 -2.17
C LEU A 156 9.93 -7.97 -0.79
N VAL A 157 9.52 -7.21 0.23
CA VAL A 157 9.45 -7.73 1.61
C VAL A 157 8.27 -7.10 2.35
N TYR A 158 7.30 -7.91 2.69
CA TYR A 158 6.29 -7.58 3.68
C TYR A 158 6.76 -8.00 5.06
N SER A 159 6.44 -7.25 6.09
CA SER A 159 6.65 -7.66 7.49
C SER A 159 5.67 -6.98 8.43
N ASN A 160 5.29 -7.68 9.47
CA ASN A 160 4.59 -7.19 10.64
C ASN A 160 5.30 -7.74 11.89
N ASP A 161 4.67 -7.70 13.06
CA ASP A 161 5.28 -8.15 14.30
C ASP A 161 5.55 -9.66 14.31
N ASP A 162 4.73 -10.45 13.60
CA ASP A 162 4.70 -11.91 13.67
C ASP A 162 5.32 -12.60 12.45
N GLU A 163 5.42 -11.91 11.30
CA GLU A 163 5.83 -12.55 10.05
C GLU A 163 6.73 -11.67 9.18
N ILE A 164 7.54 -12.33 8.37
CA ILE A 164 8.25 -11.74 7.22
C ILE A 164 7.89 -12.58 5.99
N GLU A 165 7.33 -11.94 4.98
CA GLU A 165 7.06 -12.56 3.69
C GLU A 165 8.01 -11.98 2.64
N LEU A 166 8.72 -12.86 1.93
CA LEU A 166 9.66 -12.48 0.88
C LEU A 166 8.96 -12.55 -0.48
N LEU A 167 9.17 -11.53 -1.29
CA LEU A 167 8.63 -11.41 -2.65
C LEU A 167 7.08 -11.47 -2.72
N PRO A 168 6.34 -10.80 -1.80
CA PRO A 168 4.89 -10.93 -1.70
C PRO A 168 4.16 -10.45 -2.96
N ALA A 169 4.72 -9.48 -3.67
CA ALA A 169 4.05 -8.81 -4.78
C ALA A 169 5.03 -8.37 -5.87
N LEU A 170 5.84 -9.30 -6.39
CA LEU A 170 6.72 -8.96 -7.52
C LEU A 170 5.89 -8.50 -8.72
N PRO A 171 6.23 -7.36 -9.34
CA PRO A 171 5.65 -6.97 -10.62
C PRO A 171 5.77 -8.09 -11.66
N GLU A 172 4.83 -8.14 -12.60
CA GLU A 172 4.77 -9.20 -13.62
C GLU A 172 5.89 -9.13 -14.66
N SER A 173 6.59 -8.00 -14.73
CA SER A 173 7.71 -7.80 -15.66
C SER A 173 8.82 -6.97 -15.02
N GLY A 174 10.05 -7.21 -15.47
CA GLY A 174 11.22 -6.45 -15.05
C GLY A 174 11.82 -6.86 -13.70
N PHE A 175 11.22 -7.84 -13.01
CA PHE A 175 11.63 -8.33 -11.69
C PHE A 175 11.88 -9.85 -11.68
N ASP A 176 12.13 -10.43 -12.86
CA ASP A 176 12.32 -11.90 -13.00
C ASP A 176 13.49 -12.42 -12.19
N ARG A 177 14.49 -11.61 -11.97
CA ARG A 177 15.65 -11.93 -11.13
C ARG A 177 16.19 -10.69 -10.44
N GLY A 178 16.79 -10.89 -9.29
CA GLY A 178 17.37 -9.78 -8.55
C GLY A 178 18.18 -10.21 -7.34
N THR A 179 18.86 -9.24 -6.77
CA THR A 179 19.54 -9.37 -5.48
C THR A 179 19.32 -8.09 -4.69
N LEU A 180 18.95 -8.25 -3.43
CA LEU A 180 18.76 -7.18 -2.46
C LEU A 180 19.61 -7.48 -1.22
N THR A 181 20.17 -6.46 -0.60
CA THR A 181 20.96 -6.60 0.62
C THR A 181 20.59 -5.54 1.66
N GLY A 182 20.61 -5.94 2.93
CA GLY A 182 20.50 -5.01 4.03
C GLY A 182 19.11 -4.39 4.26
N LEU A 183 18.03 -5.04 3.79
CA LEU A 183 16.68 -4.53 3.94
C LEU A 183 16.20 -4.68 5.39
N LYS A 184 15.71 -3.58 5.98
CA LYS A 184 15.12 -3.58 7.31
C LYS A 184 13.64 -3.95 7.26
N THR A 185 13.21 -4.75 8.22
CA THR A 185 11.81 -5.14 8.41
C THR A 185 11.17 -4.38 9.57
N ARG A 186 9.83 -4.37 9.62
CA ARG A 186 9.09 -3.69 10.70
C ARG A 186 9.31 -4.33 12.07
N ASN A 187 9.49 -5.64 12.14
CA ASN A 187 9.84 -6.37 13.36
C ASN A 187 11.33 -6.31 13.70
N ARG A 188 12.05 -5.28 13.20
CA ARG A 188 13.46 -4.98 13.51
C ARG A 188 14.47 -6.02 13.02
N ALA A 189 14.06 -7.02 12.25
CA ALA A 189 15.00 -7.93 11.61
C ALA A 189 15.69 -7.26 10.41
N THR A 190 16.66 -7.93 9.84
CA THR A 190 17.35 -7.49 8.63
C THR A 190 17.43 -8.65 7.67
N VAL A 191 16.86 -8.48 6.48
CA VAL A 191 17.14 -9.38 5.36
C VAL A 191 18.54 -9.02 4.86
N THR A 192 19.53 -9.79 5.27
CA THR A 192 20.94 -9.50 4.97
C THR A 192 21.22 -9.64 3.48
N ARG A 193 20.59 -10.65 2.85
CA ARG A 193 20.63 -10.87 1.41
C ARG A 193 19.36 -11.60 1.00
N LEU A 194 18.75 -11.15 -0.09
CA LEU A 194 17.67 -11.84 -0.79
C LEU A 194 18.09 -11.92 -2.26
N GLN A 195 18.10 -13.12 -2.80
CA GLN A 195 18.39 -13.36 -4.21
C GLN A 195 17.30 -14.24 -4.80
N TRP A 196 16.83 -13.90 -6.00
CA TRP A 196 15.84 -14.70 -6.71
C TRP A 196 16.12 -14.77 -8.19
N ASP A 197 15.70 -15.87 -8.80
CA ASP A 197 15.63 -16.10 -10.24
C ASP A 197 14.35 -16.91 -10.50
N LEU A 198 13.32 -16.26 -11.04
CA LEU A 198 12.02 -16.87 -11.28
C LEU A 198 12.08 -17.89 -12.41
N ALA A 199 12.95 -17.69 -13.40
CA ALA A 199 13.12 -18.65 -14.50
C ALA A 199 13.78 -19.95 -14.01
N ALA A 200 14.70 -19.84 -13.04
CA ALA A 200 15.32 -20.98 -12.39
C ALA A 200 14.49 -21.56 -11.23
N GLY A 201 13.41 -20.88 -10.83
CA GLY A 201 12.58 -21.27 -9.69
C GLY A 201 13.32 -21.21 -8.34
N THR A 202 14.29 -20.30 -8.19
CA THR A 202 15.11 -20.23 -6.99
C THR A 202 14.90 -18.94 -6.21
N VAL A 203 14.79 -19.06 -4.89
CA VAL A 203 14.81 -17.95 -3.93
C VAL A 203 15.75 -18.33 -2.78
N GLN A 204 16.65 -17.43 -2.42
CA GLN A 204 17.59 -17.59 -1.31
C GLN A 204 17.57 -16.33 -0.43
N ALA A 205 17.46 -16.50 0.87
CA ALA A 205 17.44 -15.43 1.85
C ALA A 205 18.37 -15.75 3.04
#